data_97ed37ba949f111c08b86f48a43fc0cc
#
_entry.id   97ed37ba949f111c08b86f48a43fc0cc
#
_cell.length_a   1.000
_cell.length_b   1.000
_cell.length_c   1.000
_cell.angle_alpha   90.00
_cell.angle_beta   90.00
_cell.angle_gamma   90.00
#
_symmetry.space_group_name_H-M   'P 1'
#
loop_
_entity.id
_entity.type
_entity.pdbx_description
1 polymer ?
#
loop_
_entity_poly.entity_id
_entity_poly.type
_entity_poly.pdbx_seq_one_letter_code
_entity_poly.pdbx_strand_id
1 'polypeptide(L)'
;MRLDRLLYLIAIAAFACTSCNPASDLPPEDATPEFAEVGYESGTADGAAFAVLSANLTTDNGVLLTGFMFGPDEVHLRFFGADLDSDCSFSTRVDKLAGGTDYCFYAKAGNGRNEIRTKLLRFTTEIVPSVPDHPDGPGDSGQEPTEPGPVLPPEGVGVTISDPLLLEYLLGRFDADSDGKIITEEAEKIEEIIVNTDGIFTMDGVQYFGNLSFLDCCGSVWKGQLTSLALASNRSLKTLRCNYNRLSSISLPSSLTSFECRFNKFSSLNLSAAPHLRTIDCFGNSLETLDLSALSELESLVAGLNSFRTLDVSSNLRLTHLDLSDSPDLETLYVARGQRIDDLVVDNSVKIEYKE
;
A
#
# COMPACT_ATOMS: atom_id res chain seq x y z
N MET A 1 23.93 -22.62 18.68
CA MET A 1 25.31 -22.15 18.53
C MET A 1 25.28 -21.09 17.44
N ARG A 2 25.05 -19.86 17.86
CA ARG A 2 25.74 -18.60 17.64
C ARG A 2 26.47 -18.49 16.29
N LEU A 3 25.90 -17.67 15.44
CA LEU A 3 26.45 -16.65 14.51
C LEU A 3 25.38 -16.41 13.45
N ASP A 4 24.63 -15.34 13.59
CA ASP A 4 23.91 -14.67 12.48
C ASP A 4 23.03 -13.55 13.05
N ARG A 5 23.64 -12.70 13.85
CA ARG A 5 23.08 -11.42 14.28
C ARG A 5 24.13 -10.34 14.16
N LEU A 6 24.59 -10.04 12.95
CA LEU A 6 25.40 -8.82 12.74
C LEU A 6 25.65 -8.58 11.23
N LEU A 7 24.62 -8.35 10.43
CA LEU A 7 24.83 -7.91 9.03
C LEU A 7 23.55 -7.31 8.43
N TYR A 8 22.92 -6.36 9.15
CA TYR A 8 21.83 -5.55 8.56
C TYR A 8 21.79 -4.12 9.16
N LEU A 9 22.95 -3.54 9.27
CA LEU A 9 23.09 -2.13 9.65
C LEU A 9 24.39 -1.63 9.02
N ILE A 10 24.44 -1.46 7.72
CA ILE A 10 25.38 -0.61 6.95
C ILE A 10 25.09 -0.89 5.47
N ALA A 11 24.15 -0.16 4.90
CA ALA A 11 24.08 0.08 3.47
C ALA A 11 23.35 1.41 3.23
N ILE A 12 23.84 2.46 3.87
CA ILE A 12 23.61 3.84 3.43
C ILE A 12 24.99 4.50 3.42
N ALA A 13 25.36 4.99 2.22
CA ALA A 13 26.55 5.76 1.95
C ALA A 13 27.89 5.01 1.94
N ALA A 14 28.16 4.23 0.90
CA ALA A 14 29.53 4.03 0.43
C ALA A 14 29.84 5.02 -0.68
N PHE A 15 30.04 6.31 -0.36
CA PHE A 15 30.89 7.16 -1.17
C PHE A 15 32.20 7.33 -0.42
N ALA A 16 33.25 6.88 -1.07
CA ALA A 16 34.62 6.79 -0.52
C ALA A 16 35.14 8.13 -0.01
N CYS A 17 35.30 8.24 1.30
CA CYS A 17 36.34 9.10 1.87
C CYS A 17 37.24 8.22 2.74
N THR A 18 38.48 8.01 2.32
CA THR A 18 39.46 7.10 2.92
C THR A 18 40.16 7.67 4.18
N SER A 19 39.42 8.35 5.06
CA SER A 19 40.00 8.86 6.31
C SER A 19 39.03 9.12 7.46
N CYS A 20 37.76 8.66 7.42
CA CYS A 20 36.80 8.91 8.50
C CYS A 20 36.65 7.70 9.44
N ASN A 21 36.92 7.91 10.71
CA ASN A 21 36.66 6.97 11.79
C ASN A 21 35.16 7.08 12.15
N PRO A 22 34.31 6.06 11.92
CA PRO A 22 32.84 6.19 12.06
C PRO A 22 32.31 6.47 13.47
N ALA A 23 33.19 6.50 14.48
CA ALA A 23 32.81 6.82 15.85
C ALA A 23 32.99 8.29 16.23
N SER A 24 33.65 9.10 15.37
CA SER A 24 33.95 10.52 15.66
C SER A 24 33.01 11.52 14.98
N ASP A 25 32.16 11.09 14.05
CA ASP A 25 31.36 12.00 13.23
C ASP A 25 29.88 12.09 13.67
N LEU A 26 29.52 11.45 14.77
CA LEU A 26 28.20 11.66 15.37
C LEU A 26 28.20 12.96 16.18
N PRO A 27 27.13 13.78 16.07
CA PRO A 27 27.02 15.00 16.87
C PRO A 27 27.12 14.70 18.38
N PRO A 28 27.51 15.68 19.21
CA PRO A 28 27.58 15.52 20.67
C PRO A 28 26.28 14.95 21.24
N GLU A 29 26.37 14.26 22.38
CA GLU A 29 25.24 13.59 23.01
C GLU A 29 24.09 14.56 23.39
N ASP A 30 24.39 15.83 23.59
CA ASP A 30 23.51 16.94 23.93
C ASP A 30 23.02 17.75 22.72
N ALA A 31 23.53 17.45 21.50
CA ALA A 31 23.07 18.12 20.29
C ALA A 31 21.68 17.63 19.89
N THR A 32 20.67 18.40 20.21
CA THR A 32 19.29 18.15 19.82
C THR A 32 18.89 19.19 18.76
N PRO A 33 18.37 18.80 17.58
CA PRO A 33 17.78 19.74 16.65
C PRO A 33 16.61 20.50 17.30
N GLU A 34 16.36 21.73 16.87
CA GLU A 34 15.19 22.51 17.32
C GLU A 34 14.51 23.17 16.13
N PHE A 35 13.17 23.14 16.10
CA PHE A 35 12.40 23.85 15.10
C PHE A 35 12.31 25.32 15.42
N ALA A 36 12.63 26.17 14.43
CA ALA A 36 12.39 27.61 14.47
C ALA A 36 10.97 27.94 14.05
N GLU A 37 10.53 27.37 12.93
CA GLU A 37 9.23 27.64 12.32
C GLU A 37 8.71 26.41 11.58
N VAL A 38 7.39 26.29 11.49
CA VAL A 38 6.69 25.31 10.67
C VAL A 38 5.44 25.93 10.09
N GLY A 39 5.16 25.69 8.82
CA GLY A 39 4.03 26.27 8.13
C GLY A 39 3.57 25.46 6.93
N TYR A 40 2.57 25.98 6.24
CA TYR A 40 2.10 25.42 5.00
C TYR A 40 1.52 26.52 4.10
N GLU A 41 1.53 26.26 2.80
CA GLU A 41 0.75 26.96 1.79
C GLU A 41 -0.11 25.93 1.06
N SER A 42 -1.35 26.29 0.75
CA SER A 42 -2.26 25.42 -0.01
C SER A 42 -2.85 26.19 -1.19
N GLY A 43 -3.23 25.45 -2.23
CA GLY A 43 -3.81 26.05 -3.43
C GLY A 43 -4.35 24.98 -4.36
N THR A 44 -4.68 25.39 -5.59
CA THR A 44 -5.14 24.48 -6.65
C THR A 44 -4.24 24.60 -7.87
N ALA A 45 -3.90 23.46 -8.48
CA ALA A 45 -3.17 23.37 -9.74
C ALA A 45 -3.71 22.17 -10.54
N ASP A 46 -3.86 22.38 -11.85
CA ASP A 46 -4.32 21.34 -12.79
C ASP A 46 -5.61 20.62 -12.37
N GLY A 47 -6.54 21.35 -11.75
CA GLY A 47 -7.83 20.82 -11.32
C GLY A 47 -7.78 19.98 -10.03
N ALA A 48 -6.67 19.98 -9.30
CA ALA A 48 -6.53 19.33 -8.00
C ALA A 48 -5.98 20.26 -6.94
N ALA A 49 -6.28 20.01 -5.68
CA ALA A 49 -5.69 20.75 -4.57
C ALA A 49 -4.26 20.25 -4.29
N PHE A 50 -3.43 21.15 -3.78
CA PHE A 50 -2.08 20.81 -3.29
C PHE A 50 -1.78 21.54 -1.97
N ALA A 51 -0.75 21.07 -1.27
CA ALA A 51 -0.14 21.78 -0.15
C ALA A 51 1.38 21.76 -0.26
N VAL A 52 2.03 22.87 0.08
CA VAL A 52 3.49 22.92 0.31
C VAL A 52 3.69 23.04 1.80
N LEU A 53 4.32 22.03 2.39
CA LEU A 53 4.66 22.00 3.81
C LEU A 53 6.08 22.52 3.96
N SER A 54 6.34 23.39 4.92
CA SER A 54 7.65 24.01 5.15
C SER A 54 8.03 23.98 6.63
N ALA A 55 9.31 23.86 6.92
CA ALA A 55 9.84 23.99 8.26
C ALA A 55 11.28 24.48 8.23
N ASN A 56 11.68 25.17 9.30
CA ASN A 56 13.05 25.64 9.50
C ASN A 56 13.55 25.12 10.84
N LEU A 57 14.84 24.75 10.87
CA LEU A 57 15.56 24.44 12.09
C LEU A 57 16.39 25.63 12.54
N THR A 58 16.59 25.77 13.84
CA THR A 58 17.47 26.80 14.39
C THR A 58 18.94 26.53 14.07
N THR A 59 19.30 25.24 13.95
CA THR A 59 20.63 24.76 13.58
C THR A 59 20.50 23.40 12.91
N ASP A 60 21.48 23.00 12.10
CA ASP A 60 21.54 21.67 11.50
C ASP A 60 21.95 20.57 12.50
N ASN A 61 22.75 20.89 13.52
CA ASN A 61 23.21 19.97 14.58
C ASN A 61 23.45 18.52 14.10
N GLY A 62 23.99 18.36 12.87
CA GLY A 62 24.21 17.07 12.24
C GLY A 62 22.93 16.32 11.89
N VAL A 63 21.85 17.01 11.53
CA VAL A 63 20.59 16.43 11.10
C VAL A 63 20.81 15.55 9.87
N LEU A 64 20.33 14.32 9.96
CA LEU A 64 20.43 13.29 8.91
C LEU A 64 19.08 12.96 8.27
N LEU A 65 17.98 13.38 8.92
CA LEU A 65 16.62 13.11 8.46
C LEU A 65 15.75 14.34 8.70
N THR A 66 15.09 14.80 7.65
CA THR A 66 14.05 15.83 7.69
C THR A 66 12.86 15.41 6.86
N GLY A 67 11.68 15.90 7.23
CA GLY A 67 10.45 15.64 6.47
C GLY A 67 9.20 15.92 7.28
N PHE A 68 8.07 15.51 6.73
CA PHE A 68 6.75 15.76 7.30
C PHE A 68 5.97 14.44 7.44
N MET A 69 5.27 14.31 8.57
CA MET A 69 4.18 13.35 8.69
C MET A 69 2.90 14.08 8.27
N PHE A 70 2.21 13.57 7.25
CA PHE A 70 1.04 14.22 6.64
C PHE A 70 -0.04 13.18 6.36
N GLY A 71 -1.30 13.55 6.54
CA GLY A 71 -2.44 12.69 6.24
C GLY A 71 -3.80 13.32 6.52
N PRO A 72 -4.89 12.62 6.22
CA PRO A 72 -6.25 13.12 6.44
C PRO A 72 -6.63 13.20 7.92
N ASP A 73 -5.96 12.47 8.79
CA ASP A 73 -6.19 12.47 10.23
C ASP A 73 -4.93 12.04 11.00
N GLU A 74 -4.99 12.09 12.33
CA GLU A 74 -3.84 11.76 13.22
C GLU A 74 -3.41 10.28 13.19
N VAL A 75 -4.25 9.40 12.69
CA VAL A 75 -4.00 7.96 12.63
C VAL A 75 -3.37 7.56 11.29
N HIS A 76 -3.71 8.28 10.21
CA HIS A 76 -3.32 7.98 8.84
C HIS A 76 -2.23 8.94 8.33
N LEU A 77 -1.27 9.29 9.18
CA LEU A 77 -0.13 10.11 8.78
C LEU A 77 0.90 9.30 8.02
N ARG A 78 1.42 9.87 6.92
CA ARG A 78 2.50 9.32 6.10
C ARG A 78 3.71 10.23 6.17
N PHE A 79 4.90 9.65 6.09
CA PHE A 79 6.15 10.42 6.06
C PHE A 79 6.48 10.86 4.64
N PHE A 80 6.75 12.14 4.48
CA PHE A 80 7.26 12.77 3.27
C PHE A 80 8.64 13.32 3.60
N GLY A 81 9.68 12.68 3.05
CA GLY A 81 11.05 13.16 3.20
C GLY A 81 11.25 14.50 2.50
N ALA A 82 12.14 15.31 3.02
CA ALA A 82 12.54 16.57 2.42
C ALA A 82 14.03 16.82 2.70
N ASP A 83 14.77 17.27 1.70
CA ASP A 83 16.17 17.60 1.85
C ASP A 83 16.34 18.89 2.67
N LEU A 84 17.36 18.91 3.54
CA LEU A 84 17.69 20.09 4.33
C LEU A 84 18.56 21.03 3.47
N ASP A 85 18.05 22.24 3.27
CA ASP A 85 18.79 23.28 2.57
C ASP A 85 19.89 23.91 3.45
N SER A 86 20.81 24.62 2.82
CA SER A 86 21.96 25.25 3.50
C SER A 86 21.57 26.35 4.52
N ASP A 87 20.34 26.84 4.47
CA ASP A 87 19.77 27.80 5.41
C ASP A 87 18.97 27.13 6.53
N CYS A 88 19.10 25.81 6.69
CA CYS A 88 18.37 24.98 7.64
C CYS A 88 16.85 24.92 7.39
N SER A 89 16.40 25.27 6.19
CA SER A 89 15.02 25.06 5.77
C SER A 89 14.83 23.73 5.05
N PHE A 90 13.61 23.22 5.06
CA PHE A 90 13.20 22.11 4.22
C PHE A 90 11.70 22.18 3.91
N SER A 91 11.33 21.75 2.74
CA SER A 91 9.93 21.76 2.31
C SER A 91 9.60 20.55 1.45
N THR A 92 8.33 20.21 1.40
CA THR A 92 7.80 19.19 0.48
C THR A 92 6.46 19.64 -0.08
N ARG A 93 6.19 19.28 -1.33
CA ARG A 93 4.91 19.51 -1.97
C ARG A 93 4.10 18.23 -1.99
N VAL A 94 2.84 18.32 -1.58
CA VAL A 94 1.87 17.22 -1.63
C VAL A 94 0.79 17.60 -2.62
N ASP A 95 0.75 16.92 -3.75
CA ASP A 95 -0.19 17.17 -4.85
C ASP A 95 -1.41 16.23 -4.82
N LYS A 96 -2.39 16.53 -5.66
CA LYS A 96 -3.61 15.73 -5.87
C LYS A 96 -4.43 15.49 -4.60
N LEU A 97 -4.46 16.46 -3.73
CA LEU A 97 -5.30 16.43 -2.54
C LEU A 97 -6.78 16.58 -2.94
N ALA A 98 -7.66 15.95 -2.17
CA ALA A 98 -9.10 16.17 -2.33
C ALA A 98 -9.45 17.61 -1.92
N GLY A 99 -10.22 18.30 -2.75
CA GLY A 99 -10.67 19.67 -2.45
C GLY A 99 -11.70 19.70 -1.33
N GLY A 100 -11.66 20.74 -0.51
CA GLY A 100 -12.57 20.91 0.64
C GLY A 100 -12.37 19.86 1.74
N THR A 101 -11.20 19.25 1.81
CA THR A 101 -10.90 18.14 2.75
C THR A 101 -9.92 18.60 3.81
N ASP A 102 -10.16 18.18 5.04
CA ASP A 102 -9.26 18.44 6.18
C ASP A 102 -8.06 17.52 6.15
N TYR A 103 -6.89 18.11 6.37
CA TYR A 103 -5.61 17.39 6.49
C TYR A 103 -4.86 17.86 7.74
N CYS A 104 -3.96 17.03 8.22
CA CYS A 104 -3.07 17.37 9.32
C CYS A 104 -1.64 16.92 9.05
N PHE A 105 -0.67 17.63 9.65
CA PHE A 105 0.74 17.31 9.52
C PHE A 105 1.56 17.79 10.72
N TYR A 106 2.75 17.24 10.88
CA TYR A 106 3.82 17.78 11.69
C TYR A 106 5.17 17.58 11.01
N ALA A 107 6.10 18.51 11.23
CA ALA A 107 7.47 18.36 10.77
C ALA A 107 8.28 17.48 11.74
N LYS A 108 9.25 16.74 11.19
CA LYS A 108 10.10 15.81 11.90
C LYS A 108 11.55 16.00 11.48
N ALA A 109 12.46 15.99 12.43
CA ALA A 109 13.90 16.03 12.17
C ALA A 109 14.64 15.12 13.14
N GLY A 110 15.74 14.52 12.69
CA GLY A 110 16.55 13.62 13.51
C GLY A 110 18.01 13.59 13.08
N ASN A 111 18.91 13.39 14.02
CA ASN A 111 20.36 13.29 13.79
C ASN A 111 20.93 11.88 14.05
N GLY A 112 20.08 10.87 14.03
CA GLY A 112 20.44 9.47 14.29
C GLY A 112 20.50 9.09 15.77
N ARG A 113 20.56 10.07 16.71
CA ARG A 113 20.46 9.85 18.16
C ARG A 113 19.16 10.39 18.72
N ASN A 114 18.81 11.61 18.35
CA ASN A 114 17.62 12.32 18.81
C ASN A 114 16.69 12.57 17.64
N GLU A 115 15.41 12.46 17.90
CA GLU A 115 14.34 12.79 16.95
C GLU A 115 13.41 13.80 17.62
N ILE A 116 13.06 14.85 16.90
CA ILE A 116 12.11 15.87 17.33
C ILE A 116 10.98 16.01 16.32
N ARG A 117 9.85 16.51 16.79
CA ARG A 117 8.69 16.83 15.97
C ARG A 117 8.01 18.11 16.45
N THR A 118 7.36 18.82 15.52
CA THR A 118 6.52 19.95 15.85
C THR A 118 5.18 19.51 16.46
N LYS A 119 4.37 20.48 16.89
CA LYS A 119 2.96 20.22 17.16
C LYS A 119 2.25 19.85 15.87
N LEU A 120 1.16 19.09 16.00
CA LEU A 120 0.28 18.77 14.87
C LEU A 120 -0.43 20.04 14.40
N LEU A 121 -0.32 20.33 13.12
CA LEU A 121 -1.03 21.40 12.44
C LEU A 121 -2.16 20.82 11.58
N ARG A 122 -3.21 21.59 11.35
CA ARG A 122 -4.38 21.19 10.54
C ARG A 122 -4.70 22.29 9.55
N PHE A 123 -5.19 21.89 8.38
CA PHE A 123 -5.70 22.81 7.37
C PHE A 123 -6.76 22.12 6.51
N THR A 124 -7.57 22.93 5.84
CA THR A 124 -8.56 22.46 4.86
C THR A 124 -8.12 22.89 3.48
N THR A 125 -8.14 22.00 2.51
CA THR A 125 -7.84 22.34 1.12
C THR A 125 -8.95 23.15 0.49
N GLU A 126 -8.61 23.98 -0.50
CA GLU A 126 -9.61 24.74 -1.26
C GLU A 126 -10.56 23.80 -2.02
N ILE A 127 -11.82 24.22 -2.13
CA ILE A 127 -12.82 23.52 -2.94
C ILE A 127 -12.44 23.69 -4.41
N VAL A 128 -12.09 22.59 -5.08
CA VAL A 128 -11.89 22.56 -6.52
C VAL A 128 -13.28 22.54 -7.18
N PRO A 129 -13.68 23.59 -7.97
CA PRO A 129 -14.96 23.57 -8.67
C PRO A 129 -14.99 22.40 -9.63
N SER A 130 -15.99 21.52 -9.50
CA SER A 130 -16.27 20.52 -10.52
C SER A 130 -16.60 21.25 -11.83
N VAL A 131 -15.93 20.88 -12.91
CA VAL A 131 -16.31 21.34 -14.26
C VAL A 131 -17.75 20.89 -14.48
N PRO A 132 -18.69 21.79 -14.86
CA PRO A 132 -20.07 21.42 -15.05
C PRO A 132 -20.20 20.40 -16.18
N ASP A 133 -20.87 19.30 -15.90
CA ASP A 133 -21.31 18.33 -16.89
C ASP A 133 -22.02 19.04 -18.05
N HIS A 134 -21.61 18.69 -19.26
CA HIS A 134 -22.28 19.16 -20.47
C HIS A 134 -23.63 18.43 -20.58
N PRO A 135 -24.76 19.14 -20.71
CA PRO A 135 -26.03 18.48 -20.86
C PRO A 135 -26.29 18.05 -22.32
N ASP A 136 -26.95 16.93 -22.45
CA ASP A 136 -27.80 16.46 -23.53
C ASP A 136 -27.19 15.68 -24.71
N GLY A 137 -27.61 14.39 -24.72
CA GLY A 137 -27.82 13.59 -25.91
C GLY A 137 -28.33 12.19 -25.57
N PRO A 138 -29.52 11.76 -26.05
CA PRO A 138 -30.13 10.48 -25.66
C PRO A 138 -29.62 9.33 -26.50
N GLY A 139 -29.38 8.18 -25.89
CA GLY A 139 -29.08 6.95 -26.64
C GLY A 139 -28.71 5.77 -25.79
N ASP A 140 -29.73 5.09 -25.34
CA ASP A 140 -29.75 3.71 -24.89
C ASP A 140 -28.81 2.76 -25.65
N SER A 141 -27.90 2.10 -24.95
CA SER A 141 -27.52 0.70 -25.18
C SER A 141 -26.72 0.19 -23.98
N GLY A 142 -27.28 -0.82 -23.30
CA GLY A 142 -26.67 -1.48 -22.14
C GLY A 142 -25.30 -2.06 -22.43
N GLN A 143 -24.31 -1.39 -21.93
CA GLN A 143 -22.96 -1.91 -21.65
C GLN A 143 -22.61 -1.45 -20.25
N GLU A 144 -22.21 -2.40 -19.39
CA GLU A 144 -21.62 -2.09 -18.09
C GLU A 144 -20.54 -1.02 -18.27
N PRO A 145 -20.48 0.01 -17.39
CA PRO A 145 -19.42 1.00 -17.43
C PRO A 145 -18.10 0.31 -17.11
N THR A 146 -17.33 -0.04 -18.14
CA THR A 146 -15.91 -0.31 -17.97
C THR A 146 -15.27 1.00 -17.53
N GLU A 147 -14.86 1.11 -16.27
CA GLU A 147 -14.03 2.22 -15.84
C GLU A 147 -12.86 2.36 -16.83
N PRO A 148 -12.60 3.57 -17.35
CA PRO A 148 -11.43 3.79 -18.19
C PRO A 148 -10.20 3.40 -17.38
N GLY A 149 -9.32 2.58 -17.97
CA GLY A 149 -8.02 2.28 -17.39
C GLY A 149 -7.22 3.56 -17.14
N PRO A 150 -6.13 3.52 -16.36
CA PRO A 150 -5.31 4.69 -16.11
C PRO A 150 -4.91 5.31 -17.45
N VAL A 151 -5.03 6.63 -17.54
CA VAL A 151 -4.51 7.36 -18.69
C VAL A 151 -2.99 7.23 -18.64
N LEU A 152 -2.42 6.47 -19.57
CA LEU A 152 -0.97 6.34 -19.69
C LEU A 152 -0.36 7.71 -19.98
N PRO A 153 0.82 8.02 -19.41
CA PRO A 153 1.57 9.19 -19.79
C PRO A 153 1.82 9.20 -21.31
N PRO A 154 1.99 10.37 -21.94
CA PRO A 154 2.45 10.44 -23.33
C PRO A 154 3.74 9.65 -23.53
N GLU A 155 3.97 9.17 -24.76
CA GLU A 155 5.19 8.46 -25.17
C GLU A 155 6.46 9.22 -24.73
N GLY A 156 7.40 8.52 -24.09
CA GLY A 156 8.63 9.10 -23.54
C GLY A 156 8.48 9.88 -22.21
N VAL A 157 7.26 9.95 -21.65
CA VAL A 157 7.05 10.53 -20.31
C VAL A 157 7.05 9.41 -19.28
N GLY A 158 7.87 9.56 -18.24
CA GLY A 158 7.95 8.59 -17.14
C GLY A 158 6.64 8.44 -16.38
N VAL A 159 6.31 7.22 -15.99
CA VAL A 159 5.21 6.95 -15.06
C VAL A 159 5.58 7.52 -13.67
N THR A 160 4.60 8.10 -12.99
CA THR A 160 4.82 8.63 -11.65
C THR A 160 4.76 7.51 -10.63
N ILE A 161 5.89 7.26 -9.95
CA ILE A 161 6.00 6.36 -8.80
C ILE A 161 6.17 7.22 -7.56
N SER A 162 5.19 7.15 -6.65
CA SER A 162 5.13 8.07 -5.51
C SER A 162 6.06 7.67 -4.35
N ASP A 163 6.39 6.39 -4.23
CA ASP A 163 7.26 5.90 -3.15
C ASP A 163 8.71 5.83 -3.63
N PRO A 164 9.66 6.50 -2.94
CA PRO A 164 11.06 6.54 -3.36
C PRO A 164 11.75 5.17 -3.37
N LEU A 165 11.43 4.29 -2.40
CA LEU A 165 12.02 2.95 -2.35
C LEU A 165 11.46 2.04 -3.43
N LEU A 166 10.18 2.19 -3.76
CA LEU A 166 9.59 1.51 -4.91
C LEU A 166 10.21 2.01 -6.21
N LEU A 167 10.39 3.32 -6.36
CA LEU A 167 11.05 3.90 -7.53
C LEU A 167 12.49 3.39 -7.67
N GLU A 168 13.28 3.40 -6.61
CA GLU A 168 14.65 2.87 -6.60
C GLU A 168 14.68 1.39 -7.03
N TYR A 169 13.77 0.59 -6.47
CA TYR A 169 13.65 -0.83 -6.85
C TYR A 169 13.32 -1.00 -8.34
N LEU A 170 12.39 -0.22 -8.87
CA LEU A 170 11.95 -0.32 -10.28
C LEU A 170 13.06 0.16 -11.23
N LEU A 171 13.71 1.30 -10.93
CA LEU A 171 14.83 1.80 -11.72
C LEU A 171 15.99 0.79 -11.76
N GLY A 172 16.34 0.20 -10.65
CA GLY A 172 17.41 -0.79 -10.58
C GLY A 172 17.18 -2.07 -11.40
N ARG A 173 15.94 -2.31 -11.87
CA ARG A 173 15.56 -3.53 -12.59
C ARG A 173 15.02 -3.32 -13.99
N PHE A 174 14.34 -2.20 -14.24
CA PHE A 174 13.50 -2.02 -15.42
C PHE A 174 13.82 -0.76 -16.23
N ASP A 175 14.63 0.17 -15.69
CA ASP A 175 15.16 1.30 -16.41
C ASP A 175 16.27 0.83 -17.37
N ALA A 176 15.88 0.57 -18.63
CA ALA A 176 16.75 -0.11 -19.58
C ALA A 176 17.80 0.83 -20.19
N ASP A 177 17.50 2.12 -20.29
CA ASP A 177 18.41 3.12 -20.86
C ASP A 177 19.14 3.96 -19.79
N SER A 178 18.80 3.72 -18.50
CA SER A 178 19.42 4.37 -17.33
C SER A 178 19.20 5.89 -17.32
N ASP A 179 18.04 6.35 -17.79
CA ASP A 179 17.67 7.77 -17.79
C ASP A 179 17.06 8.26 -16.47
N GLY A 180 16.87 7.33 -15.52
CA GLY A 180 16.30 7.60 -14.18
C GLY A 180 14.79 7.68 -14.15
N LYS A 181 14.11 7.11 -15.13
CA LYS A 181 12.65 7.05 -15.22
C LYS A 181 12.20 5.66 -15.64
N ILE A 182 10.94 5.35 -15.39
CA ILE A 182 10.25 4.21 -16.00
C ILE A 182 9.25 4.80 -17.00
N ILE A 183 9.55 4.72 -18.28
CA ILE A 183 8.66 5.18 -19.35
C ILE A 183 7.60 4.12 -19.68
N THR A 184 6.57 4.52 -20.44
CA THR A 184 5.46 3.62 -20.81
C THR A 184 5.94 2.34 -21.51
N GLU A 185 6.92 2.46 -22.41
CA GLU A 185 7.47 1.35 -23.19
C GLU A 185 8.27 0.35 -22.33
N GLU A 186 8.82 0.80 -21.20
CA GLU A 186 9.44 -0.07 -20.20
C GLU A 186 8.39 -0.67 -19.28
N ALA A 187 7.43 0.14 -18.84
CA ALA A 187 6.31 -0.29 -18.00
C ALA A 187 5.49 -1.42 -18.65
N GLU A 188 5.29 -1.36 -19.97
CA GLU A 188 4.61 -2.41 -20.74
C GLU A 188 5.37 -3.75 -20.80
N LYS A 189 6.67 -3.76 -20.53
CA LYS A 189 7.48 -4.98 -20.50
C LYS A 189 7.51 -5.65 -19.13
N ILE A 190 6.96 -4.99 -18.11
CA ILE A 190 6.96 -5.49 -16.73
C ILE A 190 5.80 -6.47 -16.55
N GLU A 191 6.12 -7.75 -16.47
CA GLU A 191 5.16 -8.83 -16.25
C GLU A 191 5.17 -9.33 -14.79
N GLU A 192 6.26 -9.10 -14.05
CA GLU A 192 6.47 -9.56 -12.70
C GLU A 192 7.15 -8.50 -11.83
N ILE A 193 6.61 -8.29 -10.63
CA ILE A 193 7.24 -7.48 -9.58
C ILE A 193 7.30 -8.32 -8.31
N ILE A 194 8.51 -8.44 -7.72
CA ILE A 194 8.76 -9.09 -6.43
C ILE A 194 9.52 -8.08 -5.56
N VAL A 195 8.83 -7.37 -4.71
CA VAL A 195 9.41 -6.33 -3.86
C VAL A 195 9.03 -6.53 -2.40
N ASN A 196 10.01 -6.43 -1.51
CA ASN A 196 9.74 -6.40 -0.07
C ASN A 196 9.27 -5.00 0.33
N THR A 197 8.13 -4.93 1.04
CA THR A 197 7.49 -3.66 1.42
C THR A 197 7.91 -3.14 2.80
N ASP A 198 9.03 -3.61 3.35
CA ASP A 198 9.60 -3.02 4.56
C ASP A 198 10.10 -1.60 4.23
N GLY A 199 9.34 -0.59 4.66
CA GLY A 199 9.64 0.82 4.35
C GLY A 199 8.94 1.38 3.10
N ILE A 200 8.32 0.56 2.25
CA ILE A 200 7.46 1.01 1.15
C ILE A 200 6.05 1.25 1.69
N PHE A 201 5.54 2.47 1.50
CA PHE A 201 4.26 2.89 2.06
C PHE A 201 3.12 2.87 1.05
N THR A 202 3.44 2.98 -0.24
CA THR A 202 2.46 2.92 -1.32
C THR A 202 3.03 2.22 -2.56
N MET A 203 2.15 1.56 -3.30
CA MET A 203 2.43 1.00 -4.62
C MET A 203 1.87 1.88 -5.74
N ASP A 204 1.61 3.18 -5.47
CA ASP A 204 1.10 4.10 -6.48
C ASP A 204 2.10 4.23 -7.64
N GLY A 205 1.59 4.07 -8.86
CA GLY A 205 2.36 3.95 -10.09
C GLY A 205 2.28 2.55 -10.71
N VAL A 206 2.05 1.50 -9.90
CA VAL A 206 1.92 0.13 -10.40
C VAL A 206 0.71 -0.06 -11.32
N GLN A 207 -0.32 0.77 -11.19
CA GLN A 207 -1.49 0.77 -12.09
C GLN A 207 -1.14 1.02 -13.57
N TYR A 208 0.04 1.56 -13.87
CA TYR A 208 0.52 1.77 -15.23
C TYR A 208 1.15 0.52 -15.88
N PHE A 209 1.41 -0.53 -15.13
CA PHE A 209 2.01 -1.76 -15.62
C PHE A 209 0.93 -2.71 -16.15
N GLY A 210 0.48 -2.43 -17.39
CA GLY A 210 -0.67 -3.11 -18.01
C GLY A 210 -0.48 -4.61 -18.20
N ASN A 211 0.76 -5.08 -18.40
CA ASN A 211 1.10 -6.48 -18.60
C ASN A 211 1.51 -7.22 -17.32
N LEU A 212 1.48 -6.53 -16.17
CA LEU A 212 1.81 -7.15 -14.87
C LEU A 212 0.87 -8.31 -14.59
N SER A 213 1.41 -9.53 -14.55
CA SER A 213 0.68 -10.77 -14.32
C SER A 213 0.92 -11.35 -12.93
N PHE A 214 2.05 -11.01 -12.31
CA PHE A 214 2.44 -11.46 -10.98
C PHE A 214 2.96 -10.27 -10.14
N LEU A 215 2.35 -10.06 -8.97
CA LEU A 215 2.79 -9.06 -7.99
C LEU A 215 2.98 -9.73 -6.64
N ASP A 216 4.22 -9.73 -6.15
CA ASP A 216 4.56 -10.03 -4.77
C ASP A 216 5.09 -8.76 -4.10
N CYS A 217 4.27 -8.21 -3.21
CA CYS A 217 4.55 -7.03 -2.40
C CYS A 217 4.38 -7.34 -0.90
N CYS A 218 4.87 -8.52 -0.50
CA CYS A 218 4.88 -8.93 0.89
C CYS A 218 5.87 -8.11 1.71
N GLY A 219 5.49 -7.79 2.95
CA GLY A 219 6.43 -7.32 3.96
C GLY A 219 7.12 -8.49 4.67
N SER A 220 8.23 -8.24 5.33
CA SER A 220 8.73 -9.16 6.35
C SER A 220 7.76 -9.20 7.53
N VAL A 221 7.81 -10.28 8.31
CA VAL A 221 6.90 -10.49 9.44
C VAL A 221 6.80 -9.24 10.32
N TRP A 222 5.62 -8.61 10.35
CA TRP A 222 5.27 -7.39 11.10
C TRP A 222 5.97 -6.09 10.65
N LYS A 223 6.60 -6.04 9.47
CA LYS A 223 7.36 -4.86 9.03
C LYS A 223 6.80 -4.16 7.80
N GLY A 224 5.99 -4.83 6.99
CA GLY A 224 5.35 -4.21 5.83
C GLY A 224 4.52 -2.99 6.21
N GLN A 225 4.52 -1.98 5.35
CA GLN A 225 3.94 -0.67 5.65
C GLN A 225 2.72 -0.31 4.78
N LEU A 226 2.41 -1.10 3.76
CA LEU A 226 1.28 -0.81 2.87
C LEU A 226 -0.04 -0.77 3.64
N THR A 227 -0.83 0.29 3.44
CA THR A 227 -2.15 0.47 4.07
C THR A 227 -3.31 0.27 3.10
N SER A 228 -3.07 0.45 1.81
CA SER A 228 -4.02 0.23 0.73
C SER A 228 -3.32 -0.22 -0.55
N LEU A 229 -4.07 -0.87 -1.46
CA LEU A 229 -3.63 -1.27 -2.79
C LEU A 229 -4.75 -1.03 -3.80
N ALA A 230 -4.44 -0.29 -4.87
CA ALA A 230 -5.38 0.01 -5.95
C ALA A 230 -4.91 -0.70 -7.24
N LEU A 231 -5.42 -1.91 -7.49
CA LEU A 231 -4.98 -2.77 -8.60
C LEU A 231 -6.08 -3.04 -9.65
N ALA A 232 -7.22 -2.39 -9.56
CA ALA A 232 -8.34 -2.59 -10.50
C ALA A 232 -7.94 -2.39 -11.97
N SER A 233 -6.94 -1.56 -12.22
CA SER A 233 -6.42 -1.27 -13.58
C SER A 233 -5.42 -2.31 -14.11
N ASN A 234 -4.86 -3.17 -13.26
CA ASN A 234 -3.90 -4.19 -13.65
C ASN A 234 -4.62 -5.43 -14.21
N ARG A 235 -5.24 -5.27 -15.37
CA ARG A 235 -6.15 -6.26 -15.97
C ARG A 235 -5.48 -7.57 -16.42
N SER A 236 -4.17 -7.64 -16.41
CA SER A 236 -3.39 -8.86 -16.68
C SER A 236 -3.02 -9.63 -15.42
N LEU A 237 -3.22 -9.05 -14.22
CA LEU A 237 -2.75 -9.60 -12.96
C LEU A 237 -3.50 -10.89 -12.61
N LYS A 238 -2.76 -11.99 -12.45
CA LYS A 238 -3.27 -13.32 -12.13
C LYS A 238 -2.98 -13.71 -10.68
N THR A 239 -1.82 -13.31 -10.17
CA THR A 239 -1.38 -13.65 -8.83
C THR A 239 -0.99 -12.39 -8.07
N LEU A 240 -1.57 -12.23 -6.89
CA LEU A 240 -1.23 -11.18 -5.94
C LEU A 240 -0.85 -11.78 -4.59
N ARG A 241 0.34 -11.42 -4.10
CA ARG A 241 0.79 -11.66 -2.75
C ARG A 241 1.07 -10.34 -2.06
N CYS A 242 0.40 -10.06 -0.96
CA CYS A 242 0.57 -8.84 -0.17
C CYS A 242 0.57 -9.13 1.33
N ASN A 243 1.13 -10.28 1.71
CA ASN A 243 1.18 -10.74 3.10
C ASN A 243 2.00 -9.79 3.99
N TYR A 244 1.71 -9.78 5.30
CA TYR A 244 2.48 -9.08 6.33
C TYR A 244 2.59 -7.56 6.12
N ASN A 245 1.49 -6.94 5.67
CA ASN A 245 1.36 -5.49 5.55
C ASN A 245 0.37 -4.93 6.59
N ARG A 246 -0.11 -3.72 6.36
CA ARG A 246 -1.12 -3.04 7.19
C ARG A 246 -2.37 -2.70 6.39
N LEU A 247 -2.64 -3.50 5.35
CA LEU A 247 -3.74 -3.26 4.43
C LEU A 247 -5.09 -3.34 5.15
N SER A 248 -5.89 -2.31 4.99
CA SER A 248 -7.28 -2.25 5.43
C SER A 248 -8.26 -2.12 4.27
N SER A 249 -7.75 -1.77 3.08
CA SER A 249 -8.54 -1.70 1.85
C SER A 249 -7.73 -2.18 0.65
N ILE A 250 -8.44 -2.73 -0.36
CA ILE A 250 -7.85 -3.19 -1.60
C ILE A 250 -8.88 -3.14 -2.73
N SER A 251 -8.44 -2.74 -3.93
CA SER A 251 -9.22 -2.87 -5.16
C SER A 251 -8.60 -3.94 -6.05
N LEU A 252 -9.32 -5.03 -6.28
CA LEU A 252 -8.84 -6.19 -7.02
C LEU A 252 -9.21 -6.10 -8.51
N PRO A 253 -8.35 -6.55 -9.43
CA PRO A 253 -8.68 -6.68 -10.84
C PRO A 253 -9.49 -7.95 -11.10
N SER A 254 -10.37 -7.91 -12.11
CA SER A 254 -11.22 -9.05 -12.47
C SER A 254 -10.45 -10.26 -13.02
N SER A 255 -9.22 -10.07 -13.43
CA SER A 255 -8.34 -11.13 -13.97
C SER A 255 -7.71 -12.03 -12.90
N LEU A 256 -7.84 -11.67 -11.61
CA LEU A 256 -7.14 -12.32 -10.52
C LEU A 256 -7.63 -13.76 -10.30
N THR A 257 -6.69 -14.70 -10.15
CA THR A 257 -6.97 -16.12 -9.89
C THR A 257 -6.39 -16.60 -8.56
N SER A 258 -5.37 -15.93 -8.05
CA SER A 258 -4.72 -16.27 -6.76
C SER A 258 -4.48 -15.00 -5.94
N PHE A 259 -4.93 -15.01 -4.70
CA PHE A 259 -4.85 -13.89 -3.78
C PHE A 259 -4.38 -14.31 -2.40
N GLU A 260 -3.23 -13.77 -1.96
CA GLU A 260 -2.67 -13.98 -0.63
C GLU A 260 -2.54 -12.64 0.09
N CYS A 261 -3.22 -12.49 1.23
CA CYS A 261 -3.22 -11.28 2.05
C CYS A 261 -3.12 -11.57 3.56
N ARG A 262 -2.35 -12.60 3.92
CA ARG A 262 -2.15 -13.00 5.33
C ARG A 262 -1.64 -11.85 6.18
N PHE A 263 -2.05 -11.83 7.44
CA PHE A 263 -1.54 -10.90 8.45
C PHE A 263 -1.57 -9.44 7.99
N ASN A 264 -2.78 -8.99 7.63
CA ASN A 264 -3.11 -7.61 7.34
C ASN A 264 -4.14 -7.08 8.36
N LYS A 265 -4.85 -6.00 8.04
CA LYS A 265 -5.85 -5.37 8.91
C LYS A 265 -7.22 -5.29 8.24
N PHE A 266 -7.54 -6.25 7.39
CA PHE A 266 -8.86 -6.28 6.75
C PHE A 266 -9.93 -6.64 7.78
N SER A 267 -10.94 -5.76 7.93
CA SER A 267 -12.20 -6.04 8.61
C SER A 267 -13.30 -6.47 7.63
N SER A 268 -13.11 -6.20 6.36
CA SER A 268 -13.96 -6.65 5.26
C SER A 268 -13.13 -6.81 3.98
N LEU A 269 -13.55 -7.72 3.10
CA LEU A 269 -12.99 -7.92 1.77
C LEU A 269 -14.11 -7.97 0.74
N ASN A 270 -14.07 -7.10 -0.26
CA ASN A 270 -14.95 -7.18 -1.41
C ASN A 270 -14.26 -7.99 -2.52
N LEU A 271 -14.71 -9.23 -2.70
CA LEU A 271 -14.16 -10.16 -3.68
C LEU A 271 -15.01 -10.22 -4.97
N SER A 272 -16.15 -9.52 -5.05
CA SER A 272 -17.05 -9.55 -6.20
C SER A 272 -16.41 -9.06 -7.50
N ALA A 273 -15.41 -8.19 -7.40
CA ALA A 273 -14.64 -7.70 -8.56
C ALA A 273 -13.71 -8.75 -9.17
N ALA A 274 -13.40 -9.85 -8.48
CA ALA A 274 -12.49 -10.90 -8.93
C ALA A 274 -13.17 -12.28 -8.97
N PRO A 275 -14.15 -12.50 -9.85
CA PRO A 275 -14.99 -13.71 -9.86
C PRO A 275 -14.25 -15.00 -10.27
N HIS A 276 -13.04 -14.89 -10.81
CA HIS A 276 -12.21 -16.01 -11.25
C HIS A 276 -11.21 -16.50 -10.20
N LEU A 277 -11.32 -16.01 -8.95
CA LEU A 277 -10.46 -16.48 -7.87
C LEU A 277 -10.64 -17.98 -7.63
N ARG A 278 -9.50 -18.69 -7.63
CA ARG A 278 -9.38 -20.12 -7.33
C ARG A 278 -8.74 -20.36 -5.99
N THR A 279 -7.80 -19.51 -5.61
CA THR A 279 -7.11 -19.63 -4.33
C THR A 279 -7.16 -18.30 -3.58
N ILE A 280 -7.56 -18.37 -2.31
CA ILE A 280 -7.58 -17.22 -1.40
C ILE A 280 -6.91 -17.62 -0.10
N ASP A 281 -6.01 -16.78 0.36
CA ASP A 281 -5.39 -16.89 1.66
C ASP A 281 -5.47 -15.55 2.39
N CYS A 282 -6.42 -15.46 3.30
CA CYS A 282 -6.67 -14.29 4.13
C CYS A 282 -6.49 -14.57 5.62
N PHE A 283 -5.65 -15.56 5.96
CA PHE A 283 -5.34 -15.93 7.34
C PHE A 283 -4.84 -14.73 8.17
N GLY A 284 -5.28 -14.63 9.42
CA GLY A 284 -4.76 -13.62 10.35
C GLY A 284 -5.15 -12.19 9.99
N ASN A 285 -6.43 -11.97 9.74
CA ASN A 285 -7.04 -10.66 9.58
C ASN A 285 -8.10 -10.40 10.69
N SER A 286 -9.00 -9.45 10.48
CA SER A 286 -10.09 -9.13 11.42
C SER A 286 -11.45 -9.23 10.73
N LEU A 287 -11.59 -10.20 9.81
CA LEU A 287 -12.82 -10.36 9.03
C LEU A 287 -13.94 -10.92 9.91
N GLU A 288 -15.06 -10.20 9.98
CA GLU A 288 -16.27 -10.67 10.65
C GLU A 288 -17.20 -11.43 9.67
N THR A 289 -17.11 -11.10 8.40
CA THR A 289 -17.87 -11.72 7.30
C THR A 289 -17.00 -11.84 6.05
N LEU A 290 -17.30 -12.83 5.21
CA LEU A 290 -16.67 -13.00 3.90
C LEU A 290 -17.71 -13.54 2.92
N ASP A 291 -18.06 -12.73 1.92
CA ASP A 291 -18.98 -13.15 0.86
C ASP A 291 -18.21 -13.85 -0.26
N LEU A 292 -18.48 -15.14 -0.41
CA LEU A 292 -17.85 -16.03 -1.40
C LEU A 292 -18.84 -16.42 -2.52
N SER A 293 -20.07 -15.90 -2.52
CA SER A 293 -21.15 -16.33 -3.39
C SER A 293 -20.86 -16.17 -4.90
N ALA A 294 -20.05 -15.16 -5.26
CA ALA A 294 -19.65 -14.90 -6.64
C ALA A 294 -18.48 -15.80 -7.13
N LEU A 295 -17.84 -16.57 -6.25
CA LEU A 295 -16.58 -17.29 -6.52
C LEU A 295 -16.83 -18.77 -6.85
N SER A 296 -17.50 -19.05 -7.97
CA SER A 296 -17.84 -20.42 -8.38
C SER A 296 -16.64 -21.30 -8.77
N GLU A 297 -15.46 -20.68 -9.00
CA GLU A 297 -14.21 -21.37 -9.35
C GLU A 297 -13.30 -21.61 -8.12
N LEU A 298 -13.72 -21.23 -6.91
CA LEU A 298 -12.88 -21.31 -5.70
C LEU A 298 -12.58 -22.78 -5.36
N GLU A 299 -11.29 -23.10 -5.30
CA GLU A 299 -10.74 -24.45 -5.06
C GLU A 299 -10.07 -24.54 -3.67
N SER A 300 -9.49 -23.42 -3.19
CA SER A 300 -8.76 -23.37 -1.91
C SER A 300 -9.04 -22.08 -1.16
N LEU A 301 -9.38 -22.19 0.10
CA LEU A 301 -9.57 -21.07 1.02
C LEU A 301 -8.84 -21.32 2.33
N VAL A 302 -7.93 -20.43 2.68
CA VAL A 302 -7.29 -20.35 4.00
C VAL A 302 -7.77 -19.06 4.65
N ALA A 303 -8.64 -19.16 5.66
CA ALA A 303 -9.29 -18.03 6.30
C ALA A 303 -9.30 -18.12 7.84
N GLY A 304 -8.43 -18.96 8.41
CA GLY A 304 -8.26 -19.07 9.86
C GLY A 304 -7.78 -17.78 10.50
N LEU A 305 -7.80 -17.71 11.82
CA LEU A 305 -7.42 -16.55 12.63
C LEU A 305 -8.11 -15.27 12.16
N ASN A 306 -9.45 -15.33 12.04
CA ASN A 306 -10.35 -14.22 11.75
C ASN A 306 -11.48 -14.17 12.80
N SER A 307 -12.40 -13.23 12.68
CA SER A 307 -13.50 -13.01 13.65
C SER A 307 -14.87 -13.49 13.13
N PHE A 308 -14.88 -14.50 12.27
CA PHE A 308 -16.13 -15.06 11.74
C PHE A 308 -16.95 -15.72 12.86
N ARG A 309 -18.25 -15.41 12.94
CA ARG A 309 -19.22 -16.25 13.66
C ARG A 309 -19.81 -17.32 12.77
N THR A 310 -19.99 -17.01 11.52
CA THR A 310 -20.49 -17.93 10.51
C THR A 310 -19.71 -17.76 9.21
N LEU A 311 -19.50 -18.85 8.48
CA LEU A 311 -18.96 -18.80 7.12
C LEU A 311 -19.83 -19.68 6.22
N ASP A 312 -20.14 -19.17 5.03
CA ASP A 312 -20.93 -19.89 4.04
C ASP A 312 -20.11 -20.20 2.79
N VAL A 313 -19.82 -21.48 2.56
CA VAL A 313 -19.13 -21.98 1.37
C VAL A 313 -20.04 -22.83 0.48
N SER A 314 -21.36 -22.80 0.72
CA SER A 314 -22.32 -23.67 0.00
C SER A 314 -22.41 -23.36 -1.50
N SER A 315 -22.00 -22.17 -1.94
CA SER A 315 -21.95 -21.82 -3.36
C SER A 315 -20.64 -22.23 -4.04
N ASN A 316 -19.62 -22.63 -3.28
CA ASN A 316 -18.28 -22.91 -3.76
C ASN A 316 -18.06 -24.42 -3.98
N LEU A 317 -18.76 -25.00 -4.94
CA LEU A 317 -18.81 -26.45 -5.14
C LEU A 317 -17.49 -27.09 -5.60
N ARG A 318 -16.52 -26.26 -6.02
CA ARG A 318 -15.15 -26.69 -6.39
C ARG A 318 -14.18 -26.65 -5.22
N LEU A 319 -14.62 -26.16 -4.05
CA LEU A 319 -13.74 -26.03 -2.89
C LEU A 319 -13.35 -27.42 -2.38
N THR A 320 -12.05 -27.72 -2.41
CA THR A 320 -11.47 -28.97 -1.96
C THR A 320 -10.55 -28.81 -0.75
N HIS A 321 -10.02 -27.60 -0.54
CA HIS A 321 -9.20 -27.25 0.60
C HIS A 321 -9.83 -26.08 1.35
N LEU A 322 -10.10 -26.25 2.65
CA LEU A 322 -10.65 -25.20 3.53
C LEU A 322 -9.94 -25.25 4.90
N ASP A 323 -9.18 -24.22 5.20
CA ASP A 323 -8.53 -24.05 6.50
C ASP A 323 -9.13 -22.87 7.27
N LEU A 324 -9.81 -23.19 8.38
CA LEU A 324 -10.43 -22.27 9.33
C LEU A 324 -9.80 -22.42 10.73
N SER A 325 -8.53 -22.87 10.79
CA SER A 325 -7.82 -23.01 12.06
C SER A 325 -7.73 -21.70 12.84
N ASP A 326 -7.57 -21.81 14.16
CA ASP A 326 -7.44 -20.66 15.05
C ASP A 326 -8.61 -19.64 14.97
N SER A 327 -9.83 -20.13 14.72
CA SER A 327 -11.05 -19.30 14.61
C SER A 327 -12.01 -19.54 15.79
N PRO A 328 -11.66 -19.05 17.02
CA PRO A 328 -12.41 -19.40 18.23
C PRO A 328 -13.86 -18.89 18.26
N ASP A 329 -14.16 -17.86 17.49
CA ASP A 329 -15.51 -17.26 17.42
C ASP A 329 -16.42 -17.95 16.38
N LEU A 330 -15.89 -18.89 15.58
CA LEU A 330 -16.64 -19.57 14.54
C LEU A 330 -17.60 -20.59 15.16
N GLU A 331 -18.89 -20.34 15.00
CA GLU A 331 -19.97 -21.17 15.53
C GLU A 331 -20.55 -22.12 14.46
N THR A 332 -20.68 -21.65 13.21
CA THR A 332 -21.35 -22.42 12.14
C THR A 332 -20.66 -22.26 10.80
N LEU A 333 -20.39 -23.37 10.15
CA LEU A 333 -19.96 -23.50 8.75
C LEU A 333 -21.11 -24.03 7.90
N TYR A 334 -21.53 -23.25 6.88
CA TYR A 334 -22.53 -23.71 5.92
C TYR A 334 -21.87 -24.32 4.69
N VAL A 335 -22.28 -25.52 4.32
CA VAL A 335 -21.80 -26.25 3.14
C VAL A 335 -23.02 -26.71 2.30
N ALA A 336 -22.84 -26.95 1.00
CA ALA A 336 -23.92 -27.49 0.19
C ALA A 336 -24.14 -28.99 0.52
N ARG A 337 -25.36 -29.47 0.33
CA ARG A 337 -25.68 -30.88 0.48
C ARG A 337 -24.90 -31.71 -0.55
N GLY A 338 -24.06 -32.63 -0.07
CA GLY A 338 -23.22 -33.47 -0.91
C GLY A 338 -21.90 -32.83 -1.37
N GLN A 339 -21.64 -31.56 -0.99
CA GLN A 339 -20.33 -30.94 -1.19
C GLN A 339 -19.27 -31.73 -0.43
N ARG A 340 -18.14 -31.99 -1.09
CA ARG A 340 -17.03 -32.71 -0.50
C ARG A 340 -15.80 -31.79 -0.47
N ILE A 341 -15.34 -31.50 0.73
CA ILE A 341 -14.10 -30.77 0.99
C ILE A 341 -13.11 -31.78 1.49
N ASP A 342 -12.12 -32.14 0.65
CA ASP A 342 -11.20 -33.25 0.91
C ASP A 342 -10.23 -32.92 2.06
N ASP A 343 -9.84 -31.66 2.19
CA ASP A 343 -8.94 -31.15 3.23
C ASP A 343 -9.66 -30.04 3.99
N LEU A 344 -10.37 -30.42 5.05
CA LEU A 344 -11.11 -29.51 5.92
C LEU A 344 -10.43 -29.44 7.28
N VAL A 345 -9.90 -28.24 7.59
CA VAL A 345 -9.36 -27.90 8.91
C VAL A 345 -10.32 -26.93 9.60
N VAL A 346 -10.99 -27.39 10.62
CA VAL A 346 -11.96 -26.59 11.42
C VAL A 346 -11.97 -27.12 12.85
N ASP A 347 -12.23 -26.26 13.84
CA ASP A 347 -12.36 -26.66 15.22
C ASP A 347 -13.56 -27.60 15.42
N ASN A 348 -13.40 -28.60 16.28
CA ASN A 348 -14.47 -29.60 16.58
C ASN A 348 -15.71 -28.98 17.22
N SER A 349 -15.65 -27.76 17.75
CA SER A 349 -16.78 -27.03 18.30
C SER A 349 -17.71 -26.43 17.24
N VAL A 350 -17.23 -26.31 16.00
CA VAL A 350 -17.95 -25.67 14.90
C VAL A 350 -19.06 -26.58 14.37
N LYS A 351 -20.28 -26.09 14.31
CA LYS A 351 -21.40 -26.78 13.73
C LYS A 351 -21.37 -26.71 12.22
N ILE A 352 -21.41 -27.87 11.54
CA ILE A 352 -21.55 -27.93 10.08
C ILE A 352 -23.04 -28.05 9.74
N GLU A 353 -23.56 -27.07 8.98
CA GLU A 353 -24.94 -27.08 8.48
C GLU A 353 -24.98 -27.20 6.97
N TYR A 354 -25.95 -28.00 6.47
CA TYR A 354 -26.08 -28.28 5.04
C TYR A 354 -27.20 -27.43 4.43
N LYS A 355 -26.86 -26.69 3.38
CA LYS A 355 -27.81 -25.96 2.53
C LYS A 355 -28.22 -26.78 1.30
N GLU A 356 -29.42 -26.55 0.81
CA GLU A 356 -29.92 -27.22 -0.41
C GLU A 356 -29.47 -26.50 -1.67
#